data_aceda11c8fb0960dd019fa46cc57c669
#
_entry.id   aceda11c8fb0960dd019fa46cc57c669
#
_cell.length_a   1.000
_cell.length_b   1.000
_cell.length_c   1.000
_cell.angle_alpha   90.00
_cell.angle_beta   90.00
_cell.angle_gamma   90.00
#
_symmetry.space_group_name_H-M   'P 1'
#
loop_
_entity.id
_entity.type
_entity.pdbx_description
1 polymer ?
#
loop_
_entity_poly.entity_id
_entity_poly.type
_entity_poly.pdbx_seq_one_letter_code
_entity_poly.pdbx_strand_id
1 'polypeptide(L)'
;LPDNPNPVLKEFFDYYRMPRGFHARSVNSTGAWTATTPLSFMNMPLLSYAGEITIPTLIVTGEKAHSRYFAEDAFKAVGSKQKELVIVPGANHVDLYDNAAGKIPFGQFEQFFKTNLK
;
A
#
# COMPACT_ATOMS: atom_id res chain seq x y z
N LEU A 1 -16.60 -16.41 1.60
CA LEU A 1 -15.25 -16.96 1.83
C LEU A 1 -15.32 -18.48 1.95
N PRO A 2 -14.30 -19.23 1.50
CA PRO A 2 -14.16 -20.64 1.83
C PRO A 2 -13.95 -20.83 3.35
N ASP A 3 -14.13 -22.07 3.84
CA ASP A 3 -14.01 -22.38 5.27
C ASP A 3 -12.64 -22.06 5.86
N ASN A 4 -11.59 -22.17 5.04
CA ASN A 4 -10.21 -21.84 5.45
C ASN A 4 -9.56 -20.90 4.42
N PRO A 5 -9.91 -19.61 4.43
CA PRO A 5 -9.42 -18.68 3.44
C PRO A 5 -7.94 -18.33 3.66
N ASN A 6 -7.23 -18.06 2.57
CA ASN A 6 -5.92 -17.45 2.66
C ASN A 6 -6.00 -16.14 3.48
N PRO A 7 -5.06 -15.88 4.40
CA PRO A 7 -5.08 -14.67 5.25
C PRO A 7 -5.25 -13.35 4.48
N VAL A 8 -4.59 -13.21 3.33
CA VAL A 8 -4.71 -12.02 2.47
C VAL A 8 -6.12 -11.92 1.89
N LEU A 9 -6.70 -13.03 1.41
CA LEU A 9 -8.07 -13.04 0.91
C LEU A 9 -9.06 -12.63 2.01
N LYS A 10 -8.87 -13.14 3.23
CA LYS A 10 -9.70 -12.78 4.37
C LYS A 10 -9.58 -11.29 4.71
N GLU A 11 -8.38 -10.74 4.77
CA GLU A 11 -8.09 -9.34 5.04
C GLU A 11 -8.83 -8.41 4.06
N PHE A 12 -8.73 -8.70 2.75
CA PHE A 12 -9.41 -7.92 1.72
C PHE A 12 -10.92 -8.09 1.76
N PHE A 13 -11.43 -9.29 2.03
CA PHE A 13 -12.87 -9.51 2.18
C PHE A 13 -13.43 -8.72 3.37
N ASP A 14 -12.77 -8.80 4.53
CA ASP A 14 -13.17 -8.10 5.75
C ASP A 14 -13.19 -6.57 5.54
N TYR A 15 -12.32 -6.05 4.69
CA TYR A 15 -12.36 -4.64 4.32
C TYR A 15 -13.46 -4.35 3.28
N TYR A 16 -13.38 -4.92 2.09
CA TYR A 16 -14.18 -4.50 0.94
C TYR A 16 -15.61 -5.06 0.90
N ARG A 17 -15.88 -6.17 1.58
CA ARG A 17 -17.18 -6.86 1.54
C ARG A 17 -17.96 -6.73 2.85
N MET A 18 -17.34 -6.30 3.92
CA MET A 18 -17.96 -6.06 5.22
C MET A 18 -18.11 -4.55 5.47
N PRO A 19 -18.89 -4.12 6.49
CA PRO A 19 -19.27 -2.70 6.68
C PRO A 19 -18.09 -1.72 6.77
N ARG A 20 -16.89 -2.17 7.07
CA ARG A 20 -15.71 -1.30 7.25
C ARG A 20 -15.41 -0.46 6.00
N GLY A 21 -15.32 -1.05 4.83
CA GLY A 21 -14.99 -0.36 3.58
C GLY A 21 -15.97 -0.64 2.44
N PHE A 22 -17.09 -1.35 2.72
CA PHE A 22 -18.09 -1.64 1.71
C PHE A 22 -18.81 -0.38 1.24
N HIS A 23 -18.98 -0.27 -0.07
CA HIS A 23 -19.78 0.77 -0.68
C HIS A 23 -20.74 0.18 -1.71
N ALA A 24 -22.03 0.56 -1.65
CA ALA A 24 -23.09 -0.02 -2.49
C ALA A 24 -22.84 0.14 -4.00
N ARG A 25 -22.11 1.18 -4.42
CA ARG A 25 -21.72 1.39 -5.83
C ARG A 25 -20.47 0.60 -6.26
N SER A 26 -19.81 -0.07 -5.34
CA SER A 26 -18.61 -0.87 -5.61
C SER A 26 -18.99 -2.29 -5.99
N VAL A 27 -19.57 -2.49 -7.17
CA VAL A 27 -20.22 -3.74 -7.59
C VAL A 27 -19.20 -4.88 -7.72
N ASN A 28 -17.99 -4.60 -8.22
CA ASN A 28 -16.98 -5.60 -8.56
C ASN A 28 -15.67 -5.48 -7.76
N SER A 29 -15.67 -4.73 -6.65
CA SER A 29 -14.47 -4.60 -5.80
C SER A 29 -13.94 -5.96 -5.39
N THR A 30 -12.68 -6.21 -5.69
CA THR A 30 -11.96 -7.45 -5.41
C THR A 30 -12.49 -8.72 -6.09
N GLY A 31 -13.50 -8.61 -6.96
CA GLY A 31 -14.18 -9.76 -7.53
C GLY A 31 -13.97 -9.98 -9.02
N ALA A 32 -13.57 -8.96 -9.77
CA ALA A 32 -13.46 -9.08 -11.22
C ALA A 32 -12.31 -8.27 -11.79
N TRP A 33 -11.52 -8.93 -12.62
CA TRP A 33 -10.48 -8.35 -13.45
C TRP A 33 -10.78 -8.68 -14.90
N THR A 34 -10.54 -7.75 -15.81
CA THR A 34 -10.66 -8.06 -17.23
C THR A 34 -9.55 -9.05 -17.63
N ALA A 35 -9.81 -9.90 -18.60
CA ALA A 35 -8.83 -10.87 -19.09
C ALA A 35 -7.51 -10.22 -19.58
N THR A 36 -7.58 -8.95 -20.01
CA THR A 36 -6.44 -8.18 -20.51
C THR A 36 -5.66 -7.44 -19.43
N THR A 37 -6.19 -7.32 -18.20
CA THR A 37 -5.53 -6.61 -17.10
C THR A 37 -4.12 -7.14 -16.79
N PRO A 38 -3.88 -8.46 -16.69
CA PRO A 38 -2.53 -8.98 -16.44
C PRO A 38 -1.52 -8.56 -17.50
N LEU A 39 -1.91 -8.51 -18.76
CA LEU A 39 -1.03 -8.08 -19.86
C LEU A 39 -0.54 -6.64 -19.66
N SER A 40 -1.44 -5.74 -19.24
CA SER A 40 -1.11 -4.35 -18.96
C SER A 40 -0.10 -4.24 -17.82
N PHE A 41 -0.31 -4.95 -16.73
CA PHE A 41 0.62 -4.97 -15.60
C PHE A 41 1.99 -5.55 -15.95
N MET A 42 2.04 -6.63 -16.72
CA MET A 42 3.30 -7.24 -17.17
C MET A 42 4.13 -6.31 -18.06
N ASN A 43 3.48 -5.39 -18.77
CA ASN A 43 4.14 -4.43 -19.66
C ASN A 43 4.34 -3.05 -19.02
N MET A 44 4.09 -2.88 -17.73
CA MET A 44 4.24 -1.62 -17.02
C MET A 44 5.30 -1.72 -15.92
N PRO A 45 6.58 -1.52 -16.24
CA PRO A 45 7.68 -1.62 -15.27
C PRO A 45 7.70 -0.37 -14.38
N LEU A 46 6.90 -0.37 -13.31
CA LEU A 46 6.63 0.79 -12.43
C LEU A 46 7.89 1.45 -11.86
N LEU A 47 8.94 0.67 -11.58
CA LEU A 47 10.15 1.20 -10.96
C LEU A 47 11.26 1.56 -11.94
N SER A 48 11.05 1.44 -13.26
CA SER A 48 12.09 1.71 -14.27
C SER A 48 12.70 3.10 -14.17
N TYR A 49 11.92 4.09 -13.78
CA TYR A 49 12.36 5.48 -13.66
C TYR A 49 12.47 5.95 -12.20
N ALA A 50 12.34 5.05 -11.24
CA ALA A 50 12.40 5.42 -9.83
C ALA A 50 13.73 6.08 -9.43
N GLY A 51 14.82 5.75 -10.12
CA GLY A 51 16.11 6.39 -9.94
C GLY A 51 16.15 7.89 -10.27
N GLU A 52 15.21 8.39 -11.06
CA GLU A 52 15.05 9.81 -11.42
C GLU A 52 14.31 10.63 -10.34
N ILE A 53 13.69 9.99 -9.37
CA ILE A 53 13.04 10.64 -8.24
C ILE A 53 14.11 11.15 -7.28
N THR A 54 14.36 12.46 -7.29
CA THR A 54 15.41 13.11 -6.48
C THR A 54 14.88 13.92 -5.31
N ILE A 55 13.56 14.17 -5.27
CA ILE A 55 12.91 14.91 -4.17
C ILE A 55 12.88 14.06 -2.89
N PRO A 56 12.75 14.68 -1.69
CA PRO A 56 12.53 13.95 -0.45
C PRO A 56 11.38 12.97 -0.57
N THR A 57 11.61 11.72 -0.18
CA THR A 57 10.65 10.62 -0.40
C THR A 57 10.43 9.84 0.89
N LEU A 58 9.18 9.74 1.32
CA LEU A 58 8.75 8.89 2.42
C LEU A 58 7.92 7.72 1.88
N ILE A 59 8.35 6.50 2.17
CA ILE A 59 7.63 5.29 1.82
C ILE A 59 7.14 4.64 3.11
N VAL A 60 5.85 4.26 3.15
CA VAL A 60 5.24 3.66 4.34
C VAL A 60 4.54 2.36 3.97
N THR A 61 4.74 1.33 4.79
CA THR A 61 4.12 0.03 4.61
C THR A 61 3.85 -0.64 5.96
N GLY A 62 2.92 -1.59 5.98
CA GLY A 62 2.68 -2.42 7.17
C GLY A 62 3.70 -3.56 7.28
N GLU A 63 4.11 -3.87 8.51
CA GLU A 63 5.02 -4.99 8.78
C GLU A 63 4.48 -6.33 8.26
N LYS A 64 3.17 -6.55 8.41
CA LYS A 64 2.46 -7.77 8.01
C LYS A 64 1.76 -7.64 6.64
N ALA A 65 1.95 -6.52 5.95
CA ALA A 65 1.38 -6.35 4.62
C ALA A 65 2.01 -7.35 3.64
N HIS A 66 1.18 -8.10 2.91
CA HIS A 66 1.64 -9.01 1.86
C HIS A 66 2.40 -8.28 0.75
N SER A 67 2.15 -6.98 0.60
CA SER A 67 2.78 -6.09 -0.39
C SER A 67 4.01 -5.35 0.15
N ARG A 68 4.50 -5.67 1.35
CA ARG A 68 5.64 -4.98 1.98
C ARG A 68 6.87 -4.96 1.08
N TYR A 69 7.16 -6.04 0.39
CA TYR A 69 8.32 -6.13 -0.51
C TYR A 69 8.32 -5.09 -1.63
N PHE A 70 7.14 -4.66 -2.12
CA PHE A 70 7.07 -3.57 -3.09
C PHE A 70 7.59 -2.24 -2.53
N ALA A 71 7.29 -1.96 -1.26
CA ALA A 71 7.78 -0.75 -0.60
C ALA A 71 9.30 -0.82 -0.39
N GLU A 72 9.83 -1.99 -0.02
CA GLU A 72 11.26 -2.23 0.15
C GLU A 72 12.02 -2.10 -1.20
N ASP A 73 11.45 -2.62 -2.28
CA ASP A 73 12.03 -2.51 -3.62
C ASP A 73 11.95 -1.08 -4.17
N ALA A 74 10.82 -0.38 -3.95
CA ALA A 74 10.71 1.03 -4.28
C ALA A 74 11.73 1.87 -3.51
N PHE A 75 11.90 1.62 -2.22
CA PHE A 75 12.91 2.31 -1.41
C PHE A 75 14.34 2.13 -1.93
N LYS A 76 14.68 0.93 -2.39
CA LYS A 76 16.00 0.67 -3.02
C LYS A 76 16.14 1.43 -4.34
N ALA A 77 15.08 1.44 -5.17
CA ALA A 77 15.10 1.97 -6.54
C ALA A 77 15.06 3.51 -6.60
N VAL A 78 14.39 4.19 -5.65
CA VAL A 78 14.28 5.65 -5.61
C VAL A 78 15.65 6.30 -5.50
N GLY A 79 15.94 7.26 -6.41
CA GLY A 79 17.21 7.97 -6.50
C GLY A 79 17.42 9.07 -5.47
N SER A 80 16.40 9.44 -4.70
CA SER A 80 16.50 10.45 -3.66
C SER A 80 17.56 10.09 -2.61
N LYS A 81 18.39 11.07 -2.26
CA LYS A 81 19.32 10.98 -1.12
C LYS A 81 18.65 11.21 0.23
N GLN A 82 17.48 11.84 0.22
CA GLN A 82 16.63 12.09 1.40
C GLN A 82 15.41 11.17 1.31
N LYS A 83 15.59 9.91 1.62
CA LYS A 83 14.51 8.92 1.59
C LYS A 83 14.41 8.14 2.89
N GLU A 84 13.18 7.89 3.29
CA GLU A 84 12.85 7.16 4.51
C GLU A 84 11.88 6.00 4.19
N LEU A 85 12.05 4.87 4.87
CA LEU A 85 11.12 3.75 4.83
C LEU A 85 10.59 3.50 6.24
N VAL A 86 9.29 3.65 6.40
CA VAL A 86 8.58 3.38 7.64
C VAL A 86 7.83 2.06 7.52
N ILE A 87 8.21 1.09 8.34
CA ILE A 87 7.52 -0.20 8.47
C ILE A 87 6.70 -0.14 9.74
N VAL A 88 5.37 -0.04 9.61
CA VAL A 88 4.45 0.12 10.73
C VAL A 88 4.26 -1.22 11.45
N PRO A 89 4.68 -1.35 12.74
CA PRO A 89 4.63 -2.61 13.45
C PRO A 89 3.21 -3.20 13.54
N GLY A 90 3.09 -4.48 13.27
CA GLY A 90 1.85 -5.25 13.35
C GLY A 90 0.75 -4.82 12.37
N ALA A 91 0.98 -3.85 11.51
CA ALA A 91 0.00 -3.41 10.51
C ALA A 91 -0.02 -4.36 9.30
N ASN A 92 -1.20 -4.72 8.84
CA ASN A 92 -1.42 -5.38 7.56
C ASN A 92 -1.67 -4.34 6.43
N HIS A 93 -1.98 -4.80 5.22
CA HIS A 93 -2.15 -3.91 4.08
C HIS A 93 -3.32 -2.92 4.26
N VAL A 94 -4.47 -3.39 4.73
CA VAL A 94 -5.70 -2.57 4.86
C VAL A 94 -5.74 -1.72 6.14
N ASP A 95 -4.87 -1.99 7.11
CA ASP A 95 -4.80 -1.18 8.35
C ASP A 95 -4.37 0.27 8.09
N LEU A 96 -3.75 0.53 6.94
CA LEU A 96 -3.32 1.86 6.53
C LEU A 96 -4.32 2.57 5.60
N TYR A 97 -5.52 2.00 5.38
CA TYR A 97 -6.52 2.61 4.49
C TYR A 97 -7.39 3.66 5.19
N ASP A 98 -7.87 3.34 6.38
CA ASP A 98 -8.90 4.12 7.09
C ASP A 98 -8.52 4.48 8.53
N ASN A 99 -7.36 4.06 8.97
CA ASN A 99 -6.88 4.22 10.34
C ASN A 99 -7.81 3.64 11.42
N ALA A 100 -8.72 2.72 11.10
CA ALA A 100 -9.60 2.11 12.08
C ALA A 100 -8.85 1.43 13.23
N ALA A 101 -7.65 0.91 12.94
CA ALA A 101 -6.74 0.32 13.92
C ALA A 101 -5.78 1.32 14.59
N GLY A 102 -5.86 2.61 14.27
CA GLY A 102 -4.98 3.64 14.82
C GLY A 102 -3.50 3.50 14.43
N LYS A 103 -3.22 2.87 13.29
CA LYS A 103 -1.85 2.50 12.89
C LYS A 103 -1.20 3.44 11.87
N ILE A 104 -1.96 4.36 11.27
CA ILE A 104 -1.38 5.32 10.33
C ILE A 104 -0.44 6.26 11.09
N PRO A 105 0.85 6.37 10.71
CA PRO A 105 1.85 7.14 11.44
C PRO A 105 1.77 8.63 11.11
N PHE A 106 0.64 9.30 11.38
CA PHE A 106 0.41 10.71 11.06
C PHE A 106 1.48 11.65 11.61
N GLY A 107 2.01 11.37 12.81
CA GLY A 107 3.09 12.19 13.38
C GLY A 107 4.37 12.17 12.54
N GLN A 108 4.70 11.01 11.95
CA GLN A 108 5.86 10.91 11.03
C GLN A 108 5.59 11.63 9.71
N PHE A 109 4.36 11.57 9.19
CA PHE A 109 3.98 12.33 8.00
C PHE A 109 4.11 13.84 8.25
N GLU A 110 3.54 14.31 9.36
CA GLU A 110 3.62 15.73 9.73
C GLU A 110 5.08 16.19 9.86
N GLN A 111 5.91 15.44 10.55
CA GLN A 111 7.33 15.76 10.68
C GLN A 111 8.04 15.78 9.34
N PHE A 112 7.82 14.77 8.50
CA PHE A 112 8.43 14.70 7.17
C PHE A 112 8.06 15.91 6.31
N PHE A 113 6.78 16.26 6.26
CA PHE A 113 6.33 17.40 5.48
C PHE A 113 6.83 18.74 6.05
N LYS A 114 6.80 18.94 7.37
CA LYS A 114 7.36 20.16 8.00
C LYS A 114 8.85 20.32 7.71
N THR A 115 9.60 19.25 7.60
CA THR A 115 11.03 19.29 7.33
C THR A 115 11.34 19.58 5.87
N ASN A 116 10.54 19.06 4.94
CA ASN A 116 10.87 19.03 3.52
C ASN A 116 10.05 19.99 2.65
N LEU A 117 8.91 20.50 3.12
CA LEU A 117 8.14 21.55 2.45
C LEU A 117 8.59 22.92 2.98
N LYS A 118 9.15 23.72 2.09
CA LYS A 118 9.57 25.11 2.37
C LYS A 118 8.73 26.07 1.53
#